data_659a69b5bc016659f91e43df7eb8d9f4
#
_entry.id   659a69b5bc016659f91e43df7eb8d9f4
#
_cell.length_a   1.000
_cell.length_b   1.000
_cell.length_c   1.000
_cell.angle_alpha   90.00
_cell.angle_beta   90.00
_cell.angle_gamma   90.00
#
_symmetry.space_group_name_H-M   'P 1'
#
loop_
_entity.id
_entity.type
_entity.pdbx_description
1 polymer ?
#
loop_
_entity_poly.entity_id
_entity_poly.type
_entity_poly.pdbx_seq_one_letter_code
_entity_poly.pdbx_strand_id
1 'polypeptide(L)'
;MALARTDLSPVVQVGSASTVGIVTVGSAQTCYIKSIMIHNLNDTGTQNVFVYVVPNNGGNAGSISSTNQIAKVGIGTQDTFFIEPAYPIVLTNNGDSLRVRNEGIATVDAINVLVTGDIEV
;
A
#
# COMPACT_ATOMS: atom_id res chain seq x y z
N MET A 1 5.76 26.02 2.28
CA MET A 1 5.38 24.61 2.07
C MET A 1 6.58 23.74 2.28
N ALA A 2 6.50 22.78 3.15
CA ALA A 2 7.63 21.93 3.50
C ALA A 2 7.43 20.53 2.91
N LEU A 3 8.50 19.98 2.36
CA LEU A 3 8.55 18.62 1.86
C LEU A 3 9.47 17.81 2.77
N ALA A 4 8.96 16.75 3.36
CA ALA A 4 9.73 15.88 4.22
C ALA A 4 9.84 14.50 3.59
N ARG A 5 11.06 13.99 3.50
CA ARG A 5 11.30 12.59 3.14
C ARG A 5 11.07 11.75 4.36
N THR A 6 10.30 10.71 4.19
CA THR A 6 9.96 9.87 5.32
C THR A 6 9.47 8.50 4.85
N ASP A 7 9.42 7.57 5.78
CA ASP A 7 8.57 6.42 5.63
C ASP A 7 7.13 6.92 5.74
N LEU A 8 6.37 6.80 4.66
CA LEU A 8 4.97 7.20 4.66
C LEU A 8 4.11 6.29 5.52
N SER A 9 4.62 5.12 5.84
CA SER A 9 4.03 4.22 6.81
C SER A 9 5.14 3.53 7.59
N PRO A 10 4.89 3.09 8.84
CA PRO A 10 5.75 2.07 9.44
C PRO A 10 5.61 0.77 8.64
N VAL A 11 6.40 -0.24 8.98
CA VAL A 11 6.16 -1.58 8.44
C VAL A 11 4.80 -2.04 8.93
N VAL A 12 3.90 -2.34 7.99
CA VAL A 12 2.53 -2.78 8.29
C VAL A 12 2.38 -4.23 7.88
N GLN A 13 1.92 -5.06 8.79
CA GLN A 13 1.63 -6.45 8.49
C GLN A 13 0.18 -6.58 8.02
N VAL A 14 0.00 -7.24 6.88
CA VAL A 14 -1.33 -7.53 6.32
C VAL A 14 -1.57 -9.04 6.42
N GLY A 15 -2.53 -9.41 7.22
CA GLY A 15 -2.88 -10.82 7.42
C GLY A 15 -3.60 -11.42 6.23
N SER A 16 -3.76 -12.74 6.27
CA SER A 16 -4.45 -13.51 5.24
C SER A 16 -5.88 -13.00 5.02
N ALA A 17 -6.26 -12.87 3.75
CA ALA A 17 -7.58 -12.41 3.33
C ALA A 17 -7.97 -11.02 3.86
N SER A 18 -6.98 -10.20 4.22
CA SER A 18 -7.20 -8.87 4.78
C SER A 18 -6.80 -7.77 3.82
N THR A 19 -7.46 -6.62 3.97
CA THR A 19 -7.12 -5.39 3.26
C THR A 19 -6.81 -4.32 4.30
N VAL A 20 -5.67 -3.66 4.15
CA VAL A 20 -5.23 -2.62 5.09
C VAL A 20 -4.90 -1.34 4.33
N GLY A 21 -5.35 -0.21 4.85
CA GLY A 21 -4.91 1.10 4.38
C GLY A 21 -3.50 1.38 4.89
N ILE A 22 -2.54 1.44 3.97
CA ILE A 22 -1.13 1.64 4.32
C ILE A 22 -0.82 3.13 4.48
N VAL A 23 -1.30 3.93 3.54
CA VAL A 23 -1.13 5.38 3.54
C VAL A 23 -2.49 6.01 3.33
N THR A 24 -2.89 6.92 4.20
CA THR A 24 -4.11 7.71 4.03
C THR A 24 -3.74 9.19 4.19
N VAL A 25 -4.11 9.99 3.19
CA VAL A 25 -3.80 11.42 3.19
C VAL A 25 -4.67 12.14 4.19
N GLY A 26 -4.03 12.95 5.02
CA GLY A 26 -4.73 13.82 5.94
C GLY A 26 -5.11 15.17 5.30
N SER A 27 -5.77 15.99 6.09
CA SER A 27 -6.17 17.33 5.69
C SER A 27 -4.94 18.19 5.39
N ALA A 28 -4.99 18.93 4.29
CA ALA A 28 -3.92 19.84 3.84
C ALA A 28 -2.57 19.14 3.63
N GLN A 29 -2.59 17.87 3.25
CA GLN A 29 -1.38 17.10 2.96
C GLN A 29 -1.40 16.60 1.53
N THR A 30 -0.20 16.37 1.00
CA THR A 30 0.02 15.65 -0.25
C THR A 30 1.12 14.62 -0.02
N CYS A 31 0.84 13.38 -0.38
CA CYS A 31 1.81 12.29 -0.26
C CYS A 31 2.32 11.91 -1.64
N TYR A 32 3.62 11.72 -1.75
CA TYR A 32 4.30 11.29 -2.97
C TYR A 32 4.93 9.92 -2.68
N ILE A 33 4.30 8.87 -3.18
CA ILE A 33 4.76 7.50 -2.96
C ILE A 33 5.82 7.18 -3.98
N LYS A 34 7.03 6.87 -3.52
CA LYS A 34 8.18 6.59 -4.38
C LYS A 34 8.56 5.12 -4.43
N SER A 35 8.27 4.38 -3.37
CA SER A 35 8.56 2.95 -3.31
C SER A 35 7.57 2.24 -2.42
N ILE A 36 7.15 1.07 -2.86
CA ILE A 36 6.34 0.14 -2.07
C ILE A 36 7.13 -1.16 -2.00
N MET A 37 7.47 -1.58 -0.80
CA MET A 37 8.17 -2.84 -0.55
C MET A 37 7.20 -3.82 0.09
N ILE A 38 7.08 -5.00 -0.46
CA ILE A 38 6.18 -6.04 0.05
C ILE A 38 6.97 -7.33 0.22
N HIS A 39 6.97 -7.85 1.45
CA HIS A 39 7.69 -9.08 1.78
C HIS A 39 6.70 -10.17 2.19
N ASN A 40 6.82 -11.33 1.57
CA ASN A 40 6.03 -12.51 1.91
C ASN A 40 6.67 -13.23 3.09
N LEU A 41 5.99 -13.22 4.23
CA LEU A 41 6.45 -13.92 5.43
C LEU A 41 6.19 -15.42 5.40
N ASN A 42 5.36 -15.88 4.46
CA ASN A 42 5.03 -17.29 4.35
C ASN A 42 6.23 -18.09 3.84
N ASP A 43 6.56 -19.18 4.50
CA ASP A 43 7.66 -20.04 4.12
C ASP A 43 7.20 -21.32 3.36
N THR A 44 5.93 -21.41 3.04
CA THR A 44 5.36 -22.60 2.37
C THR A 44 4.57 -22.31 1.11
N GLY A 45 4.49 -21.06 0.65
CA GLY A 45 3.73 -20.78 -0.57
C GLY A 45 3.78 -19.34 -1.03
N THR A 46 3.31 -19.13 -2.26
CA THR A 46 3.20 -17.83 -2.90
C THR A 46 1.97 -17.09 -2.36
N GLN A 47 2.13 -15.79 -2.09
CA GLN A 47 1.02 -14.92 -1.73
C GLN A 47 0.65 -14.05 -2.92
N ASN A 48 -0.63 -13.97 -3.23
CA ASN A 48 -1.14 -13.02 -4.20
C ASN A 48 -1.51 -11.73 -3.48
N VAL A 49 -0.92 -10.63 -3.94
CA VAL A 49 -1.06 -9.33 -3.32
C VAL A 49 -1.62 -8.34 -4.33
N PHE A 50 -2.60 -7.57 -3.89
CA PHE A 50 -3.26 -6.55 -4.70
C PHE A 50 -2.96 -5.18 -4.11
N VAL A 51 -2.66 -4.23 -4.97
CA VAL A 51 -2.41 -2.85 -4.56
C VAL A 51 -3.44 -1.94 -5.21
N TYR A 52 -4.04 -1.07 -4.40
CA TYR A 52 -5.10 -0.16 -4.81
C TYR A 52 -4.73 1.27 -4.46
N VAL A 53 -5.01 2.19 -5.38
CA VAL A 53 -5.04 3.62 -5.10
C VAL A 53 -6.50 4.02 -5.04
N VAL A 54 -7.00 4.30 -3.85
CA VAL A 54 -8.42 4.50 -3.60
C VAL A 54 -8.70 5.99 -3.40
N PRO A 55 -9.48 6.62 -4.29
CA PRO A 55 -9.84 8.02 -4.11
C PRO A 55 -10.73 8.19 -2.88
N ASN A 56 -10.68 9.37 -2.30
CA ASN A 56 -11.52 9.70 -1.15
C ASN A 56 -13.01 9.66 -1.52
N ASN A 57 -13.82 9.49 -0.49
CA ASN A 57 -15.27 9.57 -0.61
C ASN A 57 -15.77 10.61 0.39
N GLY A 58 -15.94 11.85 -0.07
CA GLY A 58 -16.41 12.94 0.77
C GLY A 58 -15.47 13.28 1.93
N GLY A 59 -14.14 13.17 1.72
CA GLY A 59 -13.13 13.40 2.75
C GLY A 59 -12.81 12.18 3.60
N ASN A 60 -13.45 11.05 3.36
CA ASN A 60 -13.20 9.77 4.02
C ASN A 60 -12.59 8.77 3.04
N ALA A 61 -12.02 7.71 3.56
CA ALA A 61 -11.49 6.64 2.72
C ALA A 61 -12.63 5.97 1.95
N GLY A 62 -12.41 5.78 0.63
CA GLY A 62 -13.35 5.06 -0.23
C GLY A 62 -13.19 3.56 -0.10
N SER A 63 -13.82 2.83 -1.01
CA SER A 63 -13.78 1.37 -1.04
C SER A 63 -12.88 0.86 -2.17
N ILE A 64 -12.23 -0.27 -1.93
CA ILE A 64 -11.47 -0.94 -2.99
C ILE A 64 -12.41 -1.50 -4.06
N SER A 65 -11.94 -1.47 -5.29
CA SER A 65 -12.64 -2.10 -6.42
C SER A 65 -11.64 -2.35 -7.55
N SER A 66 -12.07 -3.10 -8.55
CA SER A 66 -11.21 -3.32 -9.73
C SER A 66 -10.88 -2.04 -10.48
N THR A 67 -11.66 -0.98 -10.30
CA THR A 67 -11.43 0.30 -10.97
C THR A 67 -10.28 1.10 -10.37
N ASN A 68 -9.86 0.79 -9.15
CA ASN A 68 -8.73 1.47 -8.49
C ASN A 68 -7.55 0.54 -8.16
N GLN A 69 -7.59 -0.68 -8.66
CA GLN A 69 -6.47 -1.61 -8.57
C GLN A 69 -5.36 -1.21 -9.52
N ILE A 70 -4.15 -1.06 -9.01
CA ILE A 70 -2.98 -0.69 -9.83
C ILE A 70 -1.99 -1.82 -10.02
N ALA A 71 -2.05 -2.86 -9.20
CA ALA A 71 -1.15 -4.00 -9.32
C ALA A 71 -1.73 -5.25 -8.69
N LYS A 72 -1.39 -6.39 -9.30
CA LYS A 72 -1.58 -7.71 -8.71
C LYS A 72 -0.28 -8.47 -8.92
N VAL A 73 0.32 -8.93 -7.83
CA VAL A 73 1.61 -9.64 -7.89
C VAL A 73 1.54 -10.92 -7.08
N GLY A 74 2.20 -11.96 -7.60
CA GLY A 74 2.46 -13.17 -6.84
C GLY A 74 3.85 -13.08 -6.26
N ILE A 75 3.98 -13.14 -4.95
CA ILE A 75 5.26 -13.05 -4.25
C ILE A 75 5.60 -14.43 -3.71
N GLY A 76 6.71 -14.98 -4.17
CA GLY A 76 7.17 -16.30 -3.76
C GLY A 76 7.53 -16.35 -2.28
N THR A 77 7.73 -17.55 -1.79
CA THR A 77 8.09 -17.85 -0.40
C THR A 77 9.27 -17.01 0.06
N GLN A 78 9.10 -16.23 1.14
CA GLN A 78 10.15 -15.39 1.73
C GLN A 78 10.76 -14.36 0.78
N ASP A 79 10.14 -14.12 -0.38
CA ASP A 79 10.60 -13.13 -1.34
C ASP A 79 10.09 -11.74 -1.01
N THR A 80 10.80 -10.75 -1.53
CA THR A 80 10.43 -9.34 -1.44
C THR A 80 10.17 -8.80 -2.83
N PHE A 81 9.10 -8.06 -2.99
CA PHE A 81 8.75 -7.40 -4.23
C PHE A 81 8.78 -5.89 -4.05
N PHE A 82 9.37 -5.19 -5.04
CA PHE A 82 9.45 -3.73 -5.04
C PHE A 82 8.60 -3.17 -6.16
N ILE A 83 7.80 -2.17 -5.85
CA ILE A 83 7.11 -1.35 -6.83
C ILE A 83 7.77 0.03 -6.77
N GLU A 84 8.50 0.39 -7.82
CA GLU A 84 9.17 1.68 -7.93
C GLU A 84 8.64 2.38 -9.19
N PRO A 85 7.57 3.16 -9.07
CA PRO A 85 7.01 3.84 -10.23
C PRO A 85 7.99 4.86 -10.79
N ALA A 86 8.00 5.02 -12.12
CA ALA A 86 8.88 5.98 -12.81
C ALA A 86 8.65 7.41 -12.31
N TYR A 87 7.41 7.74 -11.99
CA TYR A 87 7.02 8.98 -11.33
C TYR A 87 6.29 8.65 -10.05
N PRO A 88 6.41 9.46 -9.00
CA PRO A 88 5.72 9.19 -7.75
C PRO A 88 4.20 9.06 -7.94
N ILE A 89 3.61 8.15 -7.18
CA ILE A 89 2.15 8.10 -7.06
C ILE A 89 1.74 9.21 -6.11
N VAL A 90 0.87 10.12 -6.56
CA VAL A 90 0.51 11.31 -5.80
C VAL A 90 -0.89 11.15 -5.22
N LEU A 91 -1.00 11.31 -3.91
CA LEU A 91 -2.27 11.32 -3.18
C LEU A 91 -2.47 12.73 -2.65
N THR A 92 -3.48 13.45 -3.14
CA THR A 92 -3.64 14.89 -2.91
C THR A 92 -4.83 15.27 -2.06
N ASN A 93 -5.88 14.46 -2.03
CA ASN A 93 -7.11 14.83 -1.35
C ASN A 93 -7.24 14.11 -0.02
N ASN A 94 -7.74 14.80 0.97
CA ASN A 94 -8.03 14.21 2.28
C ASN A 94 -8.89 12.94 2.11
N GLY A 95 -8.38 11.82 2.58
CA GLY A 95 -9.04 10.53 2.45
C GLY A 95 -8.57 9.66 1.28
N ASP A 96 -7.78 10.21 0.33
CA ASP A 96 -7.11 9.36 -0.66
C ASP A 96 -6.19 8.37 0.05
N SER A 97 -6.15 7.14 -0.41
CA SER A 97 -5.37 6.11 0.27
C SER A 97 -4.70 5.13 -0.68
N LEU A 98 -3.58 4.58 -0.21
CA LEU A 98 -2.96 3.39 -0.79
C LEU A 98 -3.35 2.21 0.08
N ARG A 99 -3.96 1.20 -0.52
CA ARG A 99 -4.37 -0.01 0.20
C ARG A 99 -3.74 -1.24 -0.40
N VAL A 100 -3.44 -2.18 0.46
CA VAL A 100 -2.88 -3.47 0.07
C VAL A 100 -3.76 -4.57 0.61
N ARG A 101 -4.10 -5.51 -0.28
CA ARG A 101 -4.86 -6.71 0.08
C ARG A 101 -3.97 -7.93 -0.09
N ASN A 102 -3.93 -8.74 0.95
CA ASN A 102 -3.35 -10.06 0.89
C ASN A 102 -4.47 -11.07 0.65
N GLU A 103 -4.48 -11.72 -0.50
CA GLU A 103 -5.49 -12.73 -0.80
C GLU A 103 -5.40 -13.89 0.18
N GLY A 104 -4.19 -14.40 0.39
CA GLY A 104 -3.92 -15.46 1.35
C GLY A 104 -4.68 -16.75 1.10
N ILE A 105 -4.03 -17.87 1.28
CA ILE A 105 -4.68 -19.18 1.12
C ILE A 105 -4.82 -19.86 2.48
N ALA A 106 -3.96 -19.52 3.42
CA ALA A 106 -3.94 -20.09 4.75
C ALA A 106 -4.03 -19.03 5.83
N THR A 107 -4.47 -19.41 7.01
CA THR A 107 -4.75 -18.48 8.11
C THR A 107 -3.50 -17.83 8.72
N VAL A 108 -2.33 -18.37 8.44
CA VAL A 108 -1.05 -17.85 8.98
C VAL A 108 -0.26 -17.05 7.96
N ASP A 109 -0.77 -16.92 6.75
CA ASP A 109 -0.06 -16.23 5.68
C ASP A 109 -0.17 -14.73 5.86
N ALA A 110 0.96 -14.07 6.04
CA ALA A 110 1.02 -12.64 6.20
C ALA A 110 2.09 -12.04 5.28
N ILE A 111 1.93 -10.76 5.00
CA ILE A 111 2.92 -9.97 4.28
C ILE A 111 3.25 -8.74 5.10
N ASN A 112 4.47 -8.24 4.95
CA ASN A 112 4.88 -6.94 5.49
C ASN A 112 4.97 -5.94 4.35
N VAL A 113 4.46 -4.74 4.57
CA VAL A 113 4.45 -3.66 3.59
C VAL A 113 5.12 -2.43 4.18
N LEU A 114 6.03 -1.84 3.42
CA LEU A 114 6.68 -0.58 3.77
C LEU A 114 6.55 0.37 2.58
N VAL A 115 6.10 1.58 2.84
CA VAL A 115 5.96 2.62 1.82
C VAL A 115 6.85 3.80 2.16
N THR A 116 7.65 4.22 1.21
CA THR A 116 8.54 5.37 1.36
C THR A 116 8.22 6.44 0.33
N GLY A 117 8.57 7.67 0.64
CA GLY A 117 8.35 8.79 -0.24
C GLY A 117 8.47 10.13 0.49
N ASP A 118 7.71 11.09 0.01
CA ASP A 118 7.71 12.44 0.58
C ASP A 118 6.29 12.82 0.99
N ILE A 119 6.19 13.62 2.01
CA ILE A 119 4.93 14.23 2.43
C ILE A 119 5.10 15.74 2.42
N GLU A 120 4.11 16.41 1.86
CA GLU A 120 4.06 17.88 1.79
C GLU A 120 2.95 18.38 2.69
N VAL A 121 3.27 19.29 3.54
CA VAL A 121 2.34 19.87 4.51
C VAL A 121 2.19 21.38 4.35
#